data_b987288073ea9421960311d5f15978e2
#
_entry.id   b987288073ea9421960311d5f15978e2
#
_cell.length_a   1.000
_cell.length_b   1.000
_cell.length_c   1.000
_cell.angle_alpha   90.00
_cell.angle_beta   90.00
_cell.angle_gamma   90.00
#
_symmetry.space_group_name_H-M   'P 1'
#
loop_
_entity.id
_entity.type
_entity.pdbx_description
1 polymer ?
#
loop_
_entity_poly.entity_id
_entity_poly.type
_entity_poly.pdbx_seq_one_letter_code
_entity_poly.pdbx_strand_id
1 'polypeptide(L)'
;EGLVRERTASLSELASHLQQVREDERGFLARELHDELGALLTSAKLDVARLKSKIDHQAPDIAERLKHLNETLNSGIALKRRIIEDLRPSSLSNLGLTAALEILTREHAEGAGIEVETNLEAVELTEATQLTVYRLVQEALTNISKYAKAKKVLVTVHGYPTHVAVQVRDDGAGF
;
A
#
# COMPACT_ATOMS: atom_id res chain seq x y z
N GLU A 1 16.47 -24.51 -30.12
CA GLU A 1 16.21 -24.52 -28.66
C GLU A 1 17.14 -23.57 -27.90
N GLY A 2 18.44 -23.46 -28.22
CA GLY A 2 19.41 -22.58 -27.56
C GLY A 2 19.03 -21.11 -27.61
N LEU A 3 18.67 -20.59 -28.77
CA LEU A 3 18.30 -19.18 -28.98
C LEU A 3 17.03 -18.75 -28.21
N VAL A 4 16.06 -19.66 -28.04
CA VAL A 4 14.83 -19.40 -27.27
C VAL A 4 15.15 -19.29 -25.79
N ARG A 5 16.00 -20.19 -25.27
CA ARG A 5 16.44 -20.15 -23.86
C ARG A 5 17.20 -18.88 -23.53
N GLU A 6 18.13 -18.48 -24.41
CA GLU A 6 18.92 -17.27 -24.26
C GLU A 6 18.04 -16.01 -24.26
N ARG A 7 17.08 -15.91 -25.18
CA ARG A 7 16.13 -14.79 -25.21
C ARG A 7 15.22 -14.77 -24.00
N THR A 8 14.74 -15.94 -23.54
CA THR A 8 13.90 -16.02 -22.33
C THR A 8 14.68 -15.58 -21.09
N ALA A 9 15.95 -15.99 -20.95
CA ALA A 9 16.79 -15.57 -19.85
C ALA A 9 17.04 -14.05 -19.88
N SER A 10 17.37 -13.49 -21.05
CA SER A 10 17.58 -12.04 -21.22
C SER A 10 16.30 -11.22 -20.93
N LEU A 11 15.14 -11.69 -21.37
CA LEU A 11 13.85 -11.06 -21.06
C LEU A 11 13.53 -11.12 -19.57
N SER A 12 13.83 -12.24 -18.92
CA SER A 12 13.63 -12.39 -17.47
C SER A 12 14.54 -11.46 -16.68
N GLU A 13 15.81 -11.33 -17.09
CA GLU A 13 16.76 -10.40 -16.47
C GLU A 13 16.31 -8.94 -16.65
N LEU A 14 15.90 -8.56 -17.87
CA LEU A 14 15.39 -7.22 -18.14
C LEU A 14 14.11 -6.92 -17.33
N ALA A 15 13.19 -7.86 -17.24
CA ALA A 15 11.97 -7.73 -16.45
C ALA A 15 12.30 -7.52 -14.96
N SER A 16 13.24 -8.31 -14.43
CA SER A 16 13.70 -8.18 -13.04
C SER A 16 14.35 -6.82 -12.79
N HIS A 17 15.20 -6.36 -13.72
CA HIS A 17 15.85 -5.04 -13.63
C HIS A 17 14.82 -3.89 -13.67
N LEU A 18 13.86 -3.95 -14.58
CA LEU A 18 12.80 -2.95 -14.67
C LEU A 18 11.93 -2.93 -13.41
N GLN A 19 11.65 -4.08 -12.83
CA GLN A 19 10.92 -4.18 -11.57
C GLN A 19 11.70 -3.53 -10.43
N GLN A 20 13.01 -3.76 -10.34
CA GLN A 20 13.87 -3.15 -9.34
C GLN A 20 13.89 -1.62 -9.47
N VAL A 21 14.13 -1.09 -10.68
CA VAL A 21 14.11 0.36 -10.96
C VAL A 21 12.78 0.98 -10.57
N ARG A 22 11.69 0.30 -10.85
CA ARG A 22 10.33 0.77 -10.50
C ARG A 22 10.09 0.82 -8.99
N GLU A 23 10.61 -0.15 -8.23
CA GLU A 23 10.49 -0.13 -6.77
C GLU A 23 11.40 0.93 -6.13
N ASP A 24 12.60 1.15 -6.68
CA ASP A 24 13.50 2.22 -6.23
C ASP A 24 12.87 3.60 -6.46
N GLU A 25 12.25 3.82 -7.63
CA GLU A 25 11.53 5.05 -7.96
C GLU A 25 10.32 5.27 -7.02
N ARG A 26 9.54 4.23 -6.77
CA ARG A 26 8.44 4.28 -5.80
C ARG A 26 8.91 4.65 -4.41
N GLY A 27 10.02 4.06 -3.97
CA GLY A 27 10.64 4.37 -2.68
C GLY A 27 11.14 5.81 -2.60
N PHE A 28 11.70 6.34 -3.69
CA PHE A 28 12.11 7.74 -3.78
C PHE A 28 10.91 8.69 -3.70
N LEU A 29 9.88 8.46 -4.52
CA LEU A 29 8.66 9.27 -4.53
C LEU A 29 7.94 9.26 -3.18
N ALA A 30 7.90 8.12 -2.50
CA ALA A 30 7.29 8.02 -1.17
C ALA A 30 8.01 8.92 -0.15
N ARG A 31 9.35 8.98 -0.18
CA ARG A 31 10.12 9.87 0.70
C ARG A 31 9.89 11.34 0.36
N GLU A 32 9.95 11.74 -0.91
CA GLU A 32 9.69 13.12 -1.33
C GLU A 32 8.29 13.58 -0.93
N LEU A 33 7.27 12.75 -1.16
CA LEU A 33 5.90 13.06 -0.73
C LEU A 33 5.79 13.16 0.79
N HIS A 34 6.54 12.35 1.53
CA HIS A 34 6.55 12.43 2.99
C HIS A 34 7.13 13.75 3.47
N ASP A 35 8.29 14.12 2.94
CA ASP A 35 9.07 15.25 3.43
C ASP A 35 8.47 16.59 2.94
N GLU A 36 8.30 16.76 1.64
CA GLU A 36 7.86 18.04 1.09
C GLU A 36 6.37 18.30 1.33
N LEU A 37 5.50 17.39 0.88
CA LEU A 37 4.06 17.57 1.04
C LEU A 37 3.64 17.49 2.51
N GLY A 38 4.36 16.68 3.31
CA GLY A 38 4.18 16.59 4.75
C GLY A 38 4.46 17.90 5.45
N ALA A 39 5.57 18.56 5.14
CA ALA A 39 5.96 19.84 5.70
C ALA A 39 4.95 20.94 5.32
N LEU A 40 4.55 21.03 4.05
CA LEU A 40 3.58 22.00 3.55
C LEU A 40 2.21 21.88 4.24
N LEU A 41 1.66 20.66 4.31
CA LEU A 41 0.36 20.43 4.94
C LEU A 41 0.39 20.69 6.44
N THR A 42 1.50 20.37 7.12
CA THR A 42 1.68 20.65 8.54
C THR A 42 1.78 22.15 8.80
N SER A 43 2.55 22.88 7.99
CA SER A 43 2.64 24.34 8.08
C SER A 43 1.28 25.01 7.89
N ALA A 44 0.56 24.65 6.83
CA ALA A 44 -0.78 25.17 6.57
C ALA A 44 -1.75 24.89 7.73
N LYS A 45 -1.69 23.69 8.33
CA LYS A 45 -2.51 23.33 9.48
C LYS A 45 -2.19 24.19 10.72
N LEU A 46 -0.91 24.48 10.97
CA LEU A 46 -0.47 25.38 12.05
C LEU A 46 -0.96 26.80 11.82
N ASP A 47 -0.91 27.30 10.58
CA ASP A 47 -1.40 28.65 10.25
C ASP A 47 -2.92 28.77 10.42
N VAL A 48 -3.67 27.75 10.03
CA VAL A 48 -5.13 27.70 10.32
C VAL A 48 -5.40 27.68 11.82
N ALA A 49 -4.62 26.93 12.61
CA ALA A 49 -4.78 26.91 14.06
C ALA A 49 -4.47 28.27 14.69
N ARG A 50 -3.41 28.96 14.21
CA ARG A 50 -3.06 30.32 14.65
C ARG A 50 -4.13 31.36 14.28
N LEU A 51 -4.70 31.27 13.09
CA LEU A 51 -5.80 32.12 12.66
C LEU A 51 -7.04 31.90 13.55
N LYS A 52 -7.39 30.64 13.78
CA LYS A 52 -8.52 30.29 14.65
C LYS A 52 -8.38 30.85 16.06
N SER A 53 -7.17 30.87 16.63
CA SER A 53 -6.92 31.41 17.97
C SER A 53 -7.00 32.93 18.07
N LYS A 54 -6.91 33.66 16.93
CA LYS A 54 -6.92 35.13 16.86
C LYS A 54 -8.26 35.72 16.43
N ILE A 55 -9.17 34.88 15.93
CA ILE A 55 -10.48 35.34 15.47
C ILE A 55 -11.46 35.36 16.65
N ASP A 56 -12.03 36.52 16.86
CA ASP A 56 -13.05 36.74 17.86
C ASP A 56 -14.32 35.92 17.52
N HIS A 57 -14.96 35.36 18.54
CA HIS A 57 -16.13 34.47 18.39
C HIS A 57 -17.37 35.14 17.79
N GLN A 58 -17.27 36.42 17.41
CA GLN A 58 -18.36 37.21 16.83
C GLN A 58 -18.54 37.07 15.31
N ALA A 59 -17.69 36.28 14.62
CA ALA A 59 -17.80 36.08 13.17
C ALA A 59 -18.07 34.59 12.83
N PRO A 60 -19.31 34.13 12.92
CA PRO A 60 -19.67 32.71 12.69
C PRO A 60 -19.27 32.21 11.29
N ASP A 61 -19.40 33.04 10.26
CA ASP A 61 -18.99 32.69 8.88
C ASP A 61 -17.49 32.38 8.75
N ILE A 62 -16.65 33.09 9.49
CA ILE A 62 -15.20 32.86 9.47
C ILE A 62 -14.85 31.57 10.22
N ALA A 63 -15.52 31.31 11.34
CA ALA A 63 -15.33 30.09 12.11
C ALA A 63 -15.72 28.85 11.29
N GLU A 64 -16.80 28.91 10.51
CA GLU A 64 -17.22 27.82 9.63
C GLU A 64 -16.24 27.59 8.48
N ARG A 65 -15.75 28.67 7.85
CA ARG A 65 -14.72 28.58 6.79
C ARG A 65 -13.41 27.97 7.32
N LEU A 66 -12.97 28.35 8.52
CA LEU A 66 -11.77 27.77 9.13
C LEU A 66 -11.96 26.29 9.49
N LYS A 67 -13.17 25.91 9.93
CA LYS A 67 -13.50 24.51 10.17
C LYS A 67 -13.41 23.72 8.87
N HIS A 68 -14.04 24.20 7.81
CA HIS A 68 -13.97 23.56 6.49
C HIS A 68 -12.54 23.45 5.96
N LEU A 69 -11.72 24.48 6.12
CA LEU A 69 -10.31 24.48 5.71
C LEU A 69 -9.50 23.42 6.50
N ASN A 70 -9.75 23.33 7.81
CA ASN A 70 -9.10 22.30 8.64
C ASN A 70 -9.51 20.87 8.23
N GLU A 71 -10.78 20.67 7.90
CA GLU A 71 -11.29 19.38 7.38
C GLU A 71 -10.65 19.03 6.04
N THR A 72 -10.52 20.00 5.15
CA THR A 72 -9.85 19.84 3.84
C THR A 72 -8.37 19.48 4.01
N LEU A 73 -7.65 20.15 4.92
CA LEU A 73 -6.26 19.82 5.22
C LEU A 73 -6.10 18.42 5.82
N ASN A 74 -7.00 18.03 6.73
CA ASN A 74 -7.00 16.68 7.29
C ASN A 74 -7.24 15.61 6.21
N SER A 75 -8.15 15.88 5.28
CA SER A 75 -8.40 15.01 4.12
C SER A 75 -7.17 14.90 3.21
N GLY A 76 -6.47 16.01 2.95
CA GLY A 76 -5.21 16.03 2.22
C GLY A 76 -4.10 15.21 2.91
N ILE A 77 -3.99 15.32 4.24
CA ILE A 77 -3.04 14.52 5.02
C ILE A 77 -3.37 13.02 4.95
N ALA A 78 -4.65 12.67 5.01
CA ALA A 78 -5.09 11.28 4.88
C ALA A 78 -4.82 10.72 3.49
N LEU A 79 -5.08 11.52 2.44
CA LEU A 79 -4.77 11.15 1.06
C LEU A 79 -3.26 10.96 0.86
N LYS A 80 -2.43 11.89 1.36
CA LYS A 80 -0.97 11.75 1.32
C LYS A 80 -0.51 10.43 1.95
N ARG A 81 -1.02 10.08 3.15
CA ARG A 81 -0.68 8.81 3.80
C ARG A 81 -1.02 7.62 2.95
N ARG A 82 -2.19 7.60 2.34
CA ARG A 82 -2.63 6.51 1.46
C ARG A 82 -1.69 6.36 0.26
N ILE A 83 -1.33 7.47 -0.40
CA ILE A 83 -0.41 7.43 -1.54
C ILE A 83 0.98 6.90 -1.12
N ILE A 84 1.49 7.32 0.04
CA ILE A 84 2.78 6.84 0.54
C ILE A 84 2.72 5.33 0.84
N GLU A 85 1.64 4.84 1.44
CA GLU A 85 1.45 3.42 1.72
C GLU A 85 1.35 2.60 0.43
N ASP A 86 0.67 3.11 -0.60
CA ASP A 86 0.61 2.49 -1.92
C ASP A 86 1.98 2.47 -2.64
N LEU A 87 2.79 3.49 -2.45
CA LEU A 87 4.13 3.58 -3.03
C LEU A 87 5.14 2.70 -2.29
N ARG A 88 5.12 2.73 -0.95
CA ARG A 88 6.01 1.95 -0.09
C ARG A 88 5.30 1.57 1.20
N PRO A 89 4.92 0.30 1.37
CA PRO A 89 4.20 -0.16 2.55
C PRO A 89 5.02 0.04 3.82
N SER A 90 4.61 0.97 4.66
CA SER A 90 5.29 1.26 5.93
C SER A 90 5.10 0.12 6.93
N SER A 91 3.99 -0.58 6.85
CA SER A 91 3.71 -1.79 7.61
C SER A 91 4.76 -2.87 7.37
N LEU A 92 5.17 -3.07 6.10
CA LEU A 92 6.19 -4.06 5.75
C LEU A 92 7.55 -3.74 6.37
N SER A 93 7.99 -2.48 6.29
CA SER A 93 9.29 -2.04 6.81
C SER A 93 9.35 -2.05 8.34
N ASN A 94 8.23 -1.80 9.04
CA ASN A 94 8.19 -1.63 10.48
C ASN A 94 7.76 -2.90 11.24
N LEU A 95 6.89 -3.71 10.65
CA LEU A 95 6.24 -4.85 11.31
C LEU A 95 6.60 -6.21 10.68
N GLY A 96 7.26 -6.19 9.52
CA GLY A 96 7.60 -7.39 8.75
C GLY A 96 6.43 -7.92 7.91
N LEU A 97 6.72 -8.97 7.13
CA LEU A 97 5.82 -9.49 6.10
C LEU A 97 4.48 -9.99 6.65
N THR A 98 4.50 -10.81 7.69
CA THR A 98 3.29 -11.45 8.24
C THR A 98 2.28 -10.39 8.71
N ALA A 99 2.71 -9.46 9.56
CA ALA A 99 1.84 -8.39 10.06
C ALA A 99 1.37 -7.45 8.94
N ALA A 100 2.24 -7.15 7.97
CA ALA A 100 1.87 -6.32 6.82
C ALA A 100 0.79 -7.00 5.95
N LEU A 101 0.88 -8.32 5.72
CA LEU A 101 -0.14 -9.08 5.00
C LEU A 101 -1.45 -9.18 5.78
N GLU A 102 -1.43 -9.31 7.09
CA GLU A 102 -2.63 -9.28 7.94
C GLU A 102 -3.37 -7.94 7.84
N ILE A 103 -2.62 -6.84 7.85
CA ILE A 103 -3.20 -5.49 7.67
C ILE A 103 -3.80 -5.37 6.27
N LEU A 104 -3.04 -5.72 5.24
CA LEU A 104 -3.46 -5.63 3.84
C LEU A 104 -4.75 -6.44 3.58
N THR A 105 -4.82 -7.68 4.06
CA THR A 105 -5.98 -8.56 3.87
C THR A 105 -7.21 -8.04 4.61
N ARG A 106 -7.04 -7.52 5.83
CA ARG A 106 -8.13 -6.91 6.59
C ARG A 106 -8.70 -5.67 5.91
N GLU A 107 -7.84 -4.76 5.45
CA GLU A 107 -8.27 -3.56 4.72
C GLU A 107 -9.04 -3.89 3.44
N HIS A 108 -8.61 -4.93 2.72
CA HIS A 108 -9.32 -5.41 1.53
C HIS A 108 -10.67 -6.06 1.89
N ALA A 109 -10.73 -6.86 2.95
CA ALA A 109 -11.97 -7.45 3.44
C ALA A 109 -13.02 -6.38 3.76
N GLU A 110 -12.62 -5.35 4.51
CA GLU A 110 -13.49 -4.22 4.89
C GLU A 110 -13.90 -3.37 3.67
N GLY A 111 -12.95 -3.07 2.78
CA GLY A 111 -13.18 -2.20 1.63
C GLY A 111 -14.02 -2.82 0.51
N ALA A 112 -13.88 -4.11 0.26
CA ALA A 112 -14.56 -4.83 -0.80
C ALA A 112 -15.78 -5.63 -0.32
N GLY A 113 -15.98 -5.78 1.00
CA GLY A 113 -17.04 -6.63 1.56
C GLY A 113 -16.84 -8.12 1.26
N ILE A 114 -15.59 -8.58 1.16
CA ILE A 114 -15.18 -9.95 0.86
C ILE A 114 -14.66 -10.59 2.15
N GLU A 115 -15.03 -11.83 2.40
CA GLU A 115 -14.45 -12.61 3.50
C GLU A 115 -13.03 -13.05 3.13
N VAL A 116 -12.02 -12.63 3.91
CA VAL A 116 -10.62 -13.01 3.68
C VAL A 116 -10.13 -13.87 4.84
N GLU A 117 -9.76 -15.11 4.53
CA GLU A 117 -9.10 -16.03 5.44
C GLU A 117 -7.57 -15.97 5.21
N THR A 118 -6.80 -16.07 6.28
CA THR A 118 -5.34 -16.04 6.20
C THR A 118 -4.71 -17.23 6.93
N ASN A 119 -3.67 -17.81 6.35
CA ASN A 119 -2.78 -18.76 6.99
C ASN A 119 -1.33 -18.36 6.67
N LEU A 120 -0.76 -17.51 7.55
CA LEU A 120 0.51 -16.82 7.32
C LEU A 120 1.56 -17.35 8.31
N GLU A 121 2.48 -18.15 7.82
CA GLU A 121 3.63 -18.56 8.62
C GLU A 121 4.68 -17.45 8.64
N ALA A 122 5.38 -17.33 9.76
CA ALA A 122 6.56 -16.48 9.87
C ALA A 122 7.70 -17.10 9.06
N VAL A 123 8.18 -16.37 8.05
CA VAL A 123 9.25 -16.81 7.14
C VAL A 123 10.37 -15.79 7.12
N GLU A 124 11.61 -16.27 7.06
CA GLU A 124 12.78 -15.40 6.91
C GLU A 124 13.05 -15.15 5.43
N LEU A 125 12.89 -13.92 5.00
CA LEU A 125 13.10 -13.47 3.62
C LEU A 125 13.88 -12.15 3.63
N THR A 126 14.65 -11.91 2.56
CA THR A 126 15.27 -10.59 2.35
C THR A 126 14.20 -9.51 2.16
N GLU A 127 14.51 -8.26 2.47
CA GLU A 127 13.56 -7.12 2.29
C GLU A 127 12.99 -7.06 0.86
N ALA A 128 13.84 -7.28 -0.15
CA ALA A 128 13.41 -7.31 -1.55
C ALA A 128 12.41 -8.42 -1.83
N THR A 129 12.62 -9.61 -1.25
CA THR A 129 11.70 -10.75 -1.42
C THR A 129 10.39 -10.51 -0.64
N GLN A 130 10.46 -9.96 0.56
CA GLN A 130 9.27 -9.58 1.34
C GLN A 130 8.41 -8.57 0.57
N LEU A 131 9.03 -7.56 -0.04
CA LEU A 131 8.33 -6.58 -0.87
C LEU A 131 7.68 -7.23 -2.09
N THR A 132 8.39 -8.16 -2.75
CA THR A 132 7.84 -8.90 -3.89
C THR A 132 6.61 -9.72 -3.49
N VAL A 133 6.66 -10.43 -2.38
CA VAL A 133 5.52 -11.20 -1.84
C VAL A 133 4.36 -10.27 -1.50
N TYR A 134 4.63 -9.17 -0.81
CA TYR A 134 3.61 -8.19 -0.46
C TYR A 134 2.90 -7.66 -1.73
N ARG A 135 3.67 -7.25 -2.76
CA ARG A 135 3.11 -6.75 -4.03
C ARG A 135 2.30 -7.81 -4.77
N LEU A 136 2.75 -9.05 -4.78
CA LEU A 136 2.02 -10.15 -5.39
C LEU A 136 0.63 -10.33 -4.73
N VAL A 137 0.58 -10.35 -3.41
CA VAL A 137 -0.68 -10.47 -2.67
C VAL A 137 -1.57 -9.23 -2.89
N GLN A 138 -0.99 -8.03 -2.83
CA GLN A 138 -1.71 -6.77 -3.08
C GLN A 138 -2.36 -6.74 -4.45
N GLU A 139 -1.63 -7.11 -5.50
CA GLU A 139 -2.14 -7.15 -6.87
C GLU A 139 -3.22 -8.22 -7.05
N ALA A 140 -3.00 -9.42 -6.48
CA ALA A 140 -3.98 -10.48 -6.52
C ALA A 140 -5.31 -10.06 -5.85
N LEU A 141 -5.26 -9.50 -4.64
CA LEU A 141 -6.44 -9.00 -3.94
C LEU A 141 -7.15 -7.88 -4.71
N THR A 142 -6.38 -6.97 -5.32
CA THR A 142 -6.91 -5.90 -6.16
C THR A 142 -7.65 -6.46 -7.38
N ASN A 143 -7.07 -7.46 -8.04
CA ASN A 143 -7.67 -8.09 -9.21
C ASN A 143 -8.93 -8.87 -8.83
N ILE A 144 -8.90 -9.60 -7.72
CA ILE A 144 -10.07 -10.30 -7.20
C ILE A 144 -11.22 -9.32 -6.92
N SER A 145 -10.93 -8.22 -6.22
CA SER A 145 -11.94 -7.19 -5.90
C SER A 145 -12.56 -6.55 -7.14
N LYS A 146 -11.78 -6.37 -8.21
CA LYS A 146 -12.25 -5.72 -9.44
C LYS A 146 -12.98 -6.66 -10.39
N TYR A 147 -12.55 -7.92 -10.48
CA TYR A 147 -12.92 -8.78 -11.61
C TYR A 147 -13.55 -10.11 -11.20
N ALA A 148 -13.15 -10.72 -10.08
CA ALA A 148 -13.52 -12.10 -9.78
C ALA A 148 -14.95 -12.28 -9.26
N LYS A 149 -15.60 -11.23 -8.72
CA LYS A 149 -16.90 -11.32 -8.03
C LYS A 149 -16.89 -12.37 -6.92
N ALA A 150 -15.73 -12.61 -6.32
CA ALA A 150 -15.53 -13.57 -5.25
C ALA A 150 -16.22 -13.12 -3.97
N LYS A 151 -16.64 -14.08 -3.14
CA LYS A 151 -17.15 -13.85 -1.79
C LYS A 151 -16.12 -14.20 -0.74
N LYS A 152 -15.23 -15.13 -1.05
CA LYS A 152 -14.19 -15.62 -0.16
C LYS A 152 -12.85 -15.63 -0.85
N VAL A 153 -11.81 -15.27 -0.09
CA VAL A 153 -10.41 -15.31 -0.52
C VAL A 153 -9.59 -15.98 0.58
N LEU A 154 -8.69 -16.87 0.21
CA LEU A 154 -7.72 -17.48 1.11
C LEU A 154 -6.31 -17.03 0.69
N VAL A 155 -5.57 -16.46 1.63
CA VAL A 155 -4.15 -16.09 1.46
C VAL A 155 -3.30 -16.98 2.35
N THR A 156 -2.35 -17.70 1.75
CA THR A 156 -1.43 -18.56 2.49
C THR A 156 0.02 -18.21 2.22
N VAL A 157 0.84 -18.24 3.26
CA VAL A 157 2.30 -18.18 3.17
C VAL A 157 2.83 -19.36 3.97
N HIS A 158 3.60 -20.23 3.32
CA HIS A 158 4.15 -21.41 3.93
C HIS A 158 5.64 -21.55 3.64
N GLY A 159 6.43 -21.77 4.67
CA GLY A 159 7.88 -21.96 4.58
C GLY A 159 8.27 -23.42 4.36
N TYR A 160 9.10 -23.67 3.35
CA TYR A 160 9.76 -24.94 3.10
C TYR A 160 11.28 -24.80 3.27
N PRO A 161 12.03 -25.88 3.44
CA PRO A 161 13.49 -25.80 3.63
C PRO A 161 14.26 -25.08 2.51
N THR A 162 13.74 -25.07 1.29
CA THR A 162 14.40 -24.50 0.09
C THR A 162 13.66 -23.35 -0.55
N HIS A 163 12.41 -23.10 -0.17
CA HIS A 163 11.58 -22.05 -0.78
C HIS A 163 10.42 -21.66 0.13
N VAL A 164 9.78 -20.54 -0.20
CA VAL A 164 8.52 -20.11 0.41
C VAL A 164 7.43 -20.19 -0.65
N ALA A 165 6.31 -20.83 -0.30
CA ALA A 165 5.13 -20.87 -1.14
C ALA A 165 4.16 -19.76 -0.70
N VAL A 166 3.68 -18.99 -1.67
CA VAL A 166 2.65 -17.96 -1.48
C VAL A 166 1.48 -18.29 -2.39
N GLN A 167 0.29 -18.38 -1.84
CA GLN A 167 -0.91 -18.68 -2.60
C GLN A 167 -2.02 -17.71 -2.24
N VAL A 168 -2.70 -17.18 -3.26
CA VAL A 168 -3.95 -16.44 -3.14
C VAL A 168 -5.00 -17.20 -3.94
N ARG A 169 -6.07 -17.60 -3.30
CA ARG A 169 -7.15 -18.39 -3.89
C ARG A 169 -8.48 -17.74 -3.60
N ASP A 170 -9.32 -17.61 -4.60
CA ASP A 170 -10.67 -17.07 -4.49
C ASP A 170 -11.72 -18.08 -5.00
N ASP A 171 -12.98 -17.84 -4.64
CA ASP A 171 -14.15 -18.62 -5.07
C ASP A 171 -14.90 -17.93 -6.24
N GLY A 172 -14.29 -16.97 -6.90
CA GLY A 172 -14.89 -16.21 -7.99
C GLY A 172 -14.98 -16.95 -9.33
N ALA A 173 -15.46 -16.24 -10.35
CA ALA A 173 -15.67 -16.80 -11.67
C ALA A 173 -14.38 -17.04 -12.48
N GLY A 174 -13.22 -16.60 -11.95
CA GLY A 174 -11.95 -16.59 -12.68
C GLY A 174 -11.88 -15.48 -13.73
N PHE A 175 -10.73 -15.42 -14.42
CA PHE A 175 -10.46 -14.45 -15.50
C PHE A 175 -10.66 -15.11 -16.85
#